data_ff55c15038ec5e62185f504fba1bf33d
#
_entry.id   ff55c15038ec5e62185f504fba1bf33d
#
_cell.length_a   1.000
_cell.length_b   1.000
_cell.length_c   1.000
_cell.angle_alpha   90.00
_cell.angle_beta   90.00
_cell.angle_gamma   90.00
#
_symmetry.space_group_name_H-M   'P 1'
#
loop_
_entity.id
_entity.type
_entity.pdbx_description
1 polymer ?
#
loop_
_entity_poly.entity_id
_entity_poly.type
_entity_poly.pdbx_seq_one_letter_code
_entity_poly.pdbx_strand_id
1 'polypeptide(L)'
;THIRPLNPKELLVATEGMGVHKIDVNTCKTSPYIVANYESYNEMNGNNITDIYIDEEKRIWLANYPAGVTVVDPRYKNYHWIKHSIGNKQSIVNDQVHAVIEDSEGDLWFGTSNGISFYNSRTGQWHSFLSSFDKQLKDKNHIFITLCEVSPGIIWAGGFTSGIYKINKKALSVEYFSPFLLSSANIRPDKYIRDMIKDSKGYIWSGGYYNLKCIDPIKNSVRLYPGVSTVTAIEEKDTHFIWVGTATGLFLLDRNSGEYEYILMPVESTYINTLYQANDGLLYIGTNGSGVLIYNPKNRTFEHYCAENSALVSNSIYTILPEMDGQIMMSTENGITSFSVEKRSFHNWSREQGMMSACFNATSGVLRKNKSFVFGSVDGAVEFPAGIKLPDYEYSKMIFSDFHISYQPIYPGDK
;
A
#
# COMPACT_ATOMS: atom_id res chain seq x y z
N THR A 1 12.68 25.84 28.35
CA THR A 1 13.18 24.47 28.14
C THR A 1 12.61 23.57 29.22
N HIS A 2 11.89 22.55 28.84
CA HIS A 2 11.25 21.61 29.74
C HIS A 2 11.92 20.23 29.64
N ILE A 3 12.05 19.55 30.80
CA ILE A 3 12.67 18.23 30.88
C ILE A 3 11.65 17.27 31.50
N ARG A 4 11.50 16.09 30.91
CA ARG A 4 10.62 15.03 31.42
C ARG A 4 11.34 13.68 31.36
N PRO A 5 11.18 12.83 32.42
CA PRO A 5 11.69 11.47 32.37
C PRO A 5 10.89 10.64 31.38
N LEU A 6 11.58 10.02 30.41
CA LEU A 6 11.00 9.04 29.51
C LEU A 6 10.95 7.65 30.18
N ASN A 7 12.03 7.33 30.86
CA ASN A 7 12.20 6.11 31.66
C ASN A 7 13.33 6.35 32.67
N PRO A 8 13.66 5.40 33.59
CA PRO A 8 14.70 5.58 34.60
C PRO A 8 16.10 5.91 34.08
N LYS A 9 16.38 5.67 32.81
CA LYS A 9 17.70 5.88 32.17
C LYS A 9 17.75 7.05 31.20
N GLU A 10 16.60 7.59 30.80
CA GLU A 10 16.51 8.55 29.71
C GLU A 10 15.59 9.72 30.05
N LEU A 11 16.03 10.92 29.74
CA LEU A 11 15.26 12.16 29.85
C LEU A 11 14.98 12.73 28.48
N LEU A 12 13.79 13.32 28.30
CA LEU A 12 13.44 14.15 27.14
C LEU A 12 13.65 15.62 27.48
N VAL A 13 14.23 16.36 26.55
CA VAL A 13 14.49 17.79 26.68
C VAL A 13 13.86 18.52 25.51
N ALA A 14 12.92 19.41 25.79
CA ALA A 14 12.38 20.36 24.84
C ALA A 14 13.39 21.46 24.56
N THR A 15 13.54 21.83 23.28
CA THR A 15 14.45 22.89 22.88
C THR A 15 13.75 23.94 22.02
N GLU A 16 14.26 25.17 22.07
CA GLU A 16 13.88 26.22 21.12
C GLU A 16 14.68 26.04 19.81
N GLY A 17 14.02 25.49 18.80
CA GLY A 17 14.57 25.40 17.45
C GLY A 17 15.27 24.08 17.06
N MET A 18 15.51 23.15 18.01
CA MET A 18 16.13 21.84 17.69
C MET A 18 15.23 20.63 17.99
N GLY A 19 13.95 20.86 18.28
CA GLY A 19 12.98 19.79 18.59
C GLY A 19 13.19 19.21 19.99
N VAL A 20 12.94 17.90 20.13
CA VAL A 20 13.11 17.15 21.37
C VAL A 20 14.37 16.31 21.30
N HIS A 21 15.24 16.46 22.28
CA HIS A 21 16.44 15.66 22.44
C HIS A 21 16.27 14.64 23.58
N LYS A 22 16.99 13.55 23.46
CA LYS A 22 17.06 12.51 24.48
C LYS A 22 18.45 12.56 25.16
N ILE A 23 18.46 12.48 26.50
CA ILE A 23 19.69 12.42 27.29
C ILE A 23 19.71 11.07 28.01
N ASP A 24 20.78 10.33 27.84
CA ASP A 24 21.08 9.16 28.68
C ASP A 24 21.65 9.65 30.03
N VAL A 25 20.96 9.29 31.13
CA VAL A 25 21.29 9.78 32.48
C VAL A 25 22.65 9.28 32.96
N ASN A 26 23.08 8.08 32.51
CA ASN A 26 24.33 7.48 32.99
C ASN A 26 25.54 8.03 32.25
N THR A 27 25.38 8.28 30.94
CA THR A 27 26.49 8.69 30.07
C THR A 27 26.50 10.18 29.78
N CYS A 28 25.43 10.90 30.14
CA CYS A 28 25.19 12.31 29.79
C CYS A 28 25.25 12.58 28.28
N LYS A 29 25.14 11.55 27.43
CA LYS A 29 25.10 11.73 25.98
C LYS A 29 23.72 12.20 25.54
N THR A 30 23.72 13.20 24.66
CA THR A 30 22.52 13.73 24.02
C THR A 30 22.39 13.24 22.60
N SER A 31 21.17 13.00 22.16
CA SER A 31 20.84 12.69 20.76
C SER A 31 19.50 13.30 20.37
N PRO A 32 19.32 13.69 19.10
CA PRO A 32 17.99 14.04 18.60
C PRO A 32 17.02 12.86 18.78
N TYR A 33 15.78 13.16 19.18
CA TYR A 33 14.75 12.14 19.40
C TYR A 33 13.48 12.37 18.57
N ILE A 34 12.89 13.56 18.65
CA ILE A 34 11.77 13.99 17.82
C ILE A 34 12.15 15.35 17.26
N VAL A 35 12.38 15.40 15.94
CA VAL A 35 12.83 16.61 15.23
C VAL A 35 11.96 16.78 14.00
N ALA A 36 11.48 17.99 13.77
CA ALA A 36 10.70 18.29 12.57
C ALA A 36 11.54 18.08 11.31
N ASN A 37 10.97 17.32 10.39
CA ASN A 37 11.46 17.25 9.04
C ASN A 37 10.62 18.18 8.17
N TYR A 38 11.17 19.31 7.78
CA TYR A 38 10.46 20.31 6.96
C TYR A 38 10.12 19.86 5.54
N GLU A 39 10.64 18.70 5.13
CA GLU A 39 10.32 18.05 3.86
C GLU A 39 9.08 17.14 3.96
N SER A 40 8.54 16.93 5.17
CA SER A 40 7.40 16.05 5.44
C SER A 40 6.22 16.83 6.03
N TYR A 41 5.11 16.90 5.29
CA TYR A 41 3.89 17.64 5.71
C TYR A 41 3.18 17.04 6.94
N ASN A 42 3.52 15.84 7.36
CA ASN A 42 2.80 15.11 8.41
C ASN A 42 3.65 14.83 9.66
N GLU A 43 4.81 15.43 9.75
CA GLU A 43 5.65 15.40 10.96
C GLU A 43 5.42 16.65 11.80
N MET A 44 6.13 16.73 12.91
CA MET A 44 6.09 17.89 13.80
C MET A 44 6.29 19.20 13.02
N ASN A 45 5.35 20.12 13.12
CA ASN A 45 5.32 21.38 12.34
C ASN A 45 6.33 22.43 12.81
N GLY A 46 7.38 22.05 13.48
CA GLY A 46 8.44 22.94 13.94
C GLY A 46 9.25 22.38 15.09
N ASN A 47 10.45 22.90 15.23
CA ASN A 47 11.43 22.46 16.23
C ASN A 47 11.42 23.33 17.51
N ASN A 48 10.51 24.31 17.59
CA ASN A 48 10.39 25.17 18.76
C ASN A 48 9.38 24.56 19.75
N ILE A 49 9.89 23.76 20.69
CA ILE A 49 9.08 23.02 21.66
C ILE A 49 9.12 23.74 23.01
N THR A 50 7.96 24.22 23.44
CA THR A 50 7.81 24.99 24.68
C THR A 50 7.49 24.11 25.88
N ASP A 51 6.82 22.97 25.69
CA ASP A 51 6.53 22.03 26.79
C ASP A 51 6.43 20.58 26.27
N ILE A 52 6.64 19.61 27.19
CA ILE A 52 6.48 18.18 26.99
C ILE A 52 5.61 17.62 28.12
N TYR A 53 4.59 16.86 27.75
CA TYR A 53 3.81 16.06 28.68
C TYR A 53 3.81 14.59 28.22
N ILE A 54 3.99 13.65 29.15
CA ILE A 54 3.89 12.22 28.89
C ILE A 54 2.70 11.71 29.71
N ASP A 55 1.69 11.20 28.99
CA ASP A 55 0.47 10.70 29.63
C ASP A 55 0.62 9.26 30.17
N GLU A 56 -0.45 8.75 30.79
CA GLU A 56 -0.48 7.40 31.37
C GLU A 56 -0.30 6.30 30.33
N GLU A 57 -0.72 6.54 29.07
CA GLU A 57 -0.55 5.65 27.93
C GLU A 57 0.83 5.76 27.27
N LYS A 58 1.74 6.56 27.85
CA LYS A 58 3.10 6.84 27.34
C LYS A 58 3.13 7.64 26.03
N ARG A 59 2.01 8.27 25.64
CA ARG A 59 2.03 9.22 24.52
C ARG A 59 2.78 10.48 24.94
N ILE A 60 3.55 11.04 24.02
CA ILE A 60 4.33 12.25 24.23
C ILE A 60 3.60 13.41 23.56
N TRP A 61 3.13 14.34 24.36
CA TRP A 61 2.47 15.56 23.93
C TRP A 61 3.48 16.70 23.92
N LEU A 62 3.61 17.36 22.77
CA LEU A 62 4.57 18.43 22.52
C LEU A 62 3.83 19.71 22.21
N ALA A 63 4.05 20.77 22.99
CA ALA A 63 3.57 22.10 22.67
C ALA A 63 4.54 22.76 21.68
N ASN A 64 4.12 22.90 20.43
CA ASN A 64 4.88 23.50 19.33
C ASN A 64 4.48 24.96 19.11
N TYR A 65 5.41 25.88 19.31
CA TYR A 65 5.15 27.28 19.00
C TYR A 65 5.63 27.65 17.59
N PRO A 66 4.81 28.31 16.74
CA PRO A 66 3.39 28.65 16.94
C PRO A 66 2.40 27.59 16.45
N ALA A 67 2.85 26.38 16.13
CA ALA A 67 2.12 25.39 15.31
C ALA A 67 1.07 24.57 16.09
N GLY A 68 0.93 24.75 17.41
CA GLY A 68 -0.06 24.06 18.23
C GLY A 68 0.49 22.85 18.99
N VAL A 69 -0.16 21.69 18.94
CA VAL A 69 0.21 20.51 19.70
C VAL A 69 0.48 19.33 18.78
N THR A 70 1.61 18.66 19.00
CA THR A 70 1.95 17.38 18.35
C THR A 70 1.83 16.26 19.37
N VAL A 71 1.18 15.15 19.00
CA VAL A 71 1.11 13.94 19.81
C VAL A 71 1.94 12.84 19.12
N VAL A 72 2.87 12.28 19.87
CA VAL A 72 3.68 11.14 19.42
C VAL A 72 3.32 9.94 20.28
N ASP A 73 2.71 8.94 19.65
CA ASP A 73 2.38 7.69 20.31
C ASP A 73 3.46 6.63 19.98
N PRO A 74 4.24 6.17 20.96
CA PRO A 74 5.31 5.20 20.71
C PRO A 74 4.79 3.83 20.26
N ARG A 75 3.51 3.53 20.48
CA ARG A 75 2.89 2.27 20.03
C ARG A 75 2.80 2.19 18.50
N TYR A 76 2.75 3.34 17.81
CA TYR A 76 2.61 3.45 16.36
C TYR A 76 3.92 3.74 15.62
N LYS A 77 5.09 3.68 16.27
CA LYS A 77 6.42 3.89 15.67
C LYS A 77 6.97 2.71 14.87
N ASN A 78 6.18 1.67 14.66
CA ASN A 78 6.69 0.41 14.11
C ASN A 78 6.60 0.32 12.59
N TYR A 79 6.46 1.42 11.86
CA TYR A 79 6.46 1.45 10.40
C TYR A 79 7.37 2.56 9.87
N HIS A 80 7.92 2.33 8.68
CA HIS A 80 8.85 3.25 8.03
C HIS A 80 8.21 3.86 6.77
N TRP A 81 8.27 5.20 6.65
CA TRP A 81 7.83 5.91 5.47
C TRP A 81 8.97 6.10 4.48
N ILE A 82 8.72 5.71 3.23
CA ILE A 82 9.60 5.90 2.08
C ILE A 82 9.03 7.07 1.29
N LYS A 83 9.73 8.20 1.33
CA LYS A 83 9.27 9.47 0.75
C LYS A 83 10.28 10.09 -0.22
N HIS A 84 9.74 10.92 -1.11
CA HIS A 84 10.56 11.79 -1.95
C HIS A 84 11.20 12.89 -1.10
N SER A 85 12.48 13.15 -1.34
CA SER A 85 13.21 14.27 -0.73
C SER A 85 13.72 15.18 -1.83
N ILE A 86 13.26 16.44 -1.80
CA ILE A 86 13.58 17.43 -2.83
C ILE A 86 15.09 17.67 -2.87
N GLY A 87 15.66 17.55 -4.08
CA GLY A 87 17.10 17.71 -4.29
C GLY A 87 17.96 16.51 -3.89
N ASN A 88 17.41 15.49 -3.24
CA ASN A 88 18.09 14.27 -2.87
C ASN A 88 17.80 13.14 -3.88
N LYS A 89 18.79 12.79 -4.70
CA LYS A 89 18.68 11.68 -5.65
C LYS A 89 18.65 10.29 -4.99
N GLN A 90 18.98 10.21 -3.70
CA GLN A 90 18.93 8.99 -2.89
C GLN A 90 17.59 8.88 -2.14
N SER A 91 16.48 9.12 -2.87
CA SER A 91 15.11 8.94 -2.40
C SER A 91 14.22 8.48 -3.54
N ILE A 92 12.99 8.07 -3.23
CA ILE A 92 11.98 7.80 -4.24
C ILE A 92 11.75 9.03 -5.13
N VAL A 93 11.47 8.83 -6.42
CA VAL A 93 11.38 9.92 -7.40
C VAL A 93 10.12 10.77 -7.27
N ASN A 94 9.06 10.21 -6.68
CA ASN A 94 7.78 10.90 -6.46
C ASN A 94 6.96 10.19 -5.37
N ASP A 95 6.18 10.93 -4.58
CA ASP A 95 5.39 10.39 -3.47
C ASP A 95 4.10 9.67 -3.90
N GLN A 96 3.57 9.92 -5.09
CA GLN A 96 2.40 9.17 -5.58
C GLN A 96 2.83 7.80 -6.10
N VAL A 97 2.77 6.79 -5.22
CA VAL A 97 3.23 5.41 -5.48
C VAL A 97 2.06 4.53 -5.90
N HIS A 98 2.03 4.15 -7.18
CA HIS A 98 0.96 3.37 -7.78
C HIS A 98 1.24 1.86 -7.85
N ALA A 99 2.50 1.46 -7.80
CA ALA A 99 2.89 0.05 -7.82
C ALA A 99 4.12 -0.18 -6.93
N VAL A 100 4.13 -1.30 -6.22
CA VAL A 100 5.29 -1.74 -5.43
C VAL A 100 5.51 -3.22 -5.67
N ILE A 101 6.75 -3.60 -6.00
CA ILE A 101 7.17 -5.01 -6.04
C ILE A 101 8.53 -5.20 -5.36
N GLU A 102 8.80 -6.42 -4.90
CA GLU A 102 10.13 -6.89 -4.53
C GLU A 102 10.63 -7.84 -5.62
N ASP A 103 11.81 -7.59 -6.15
CA ASP A 103 12.39 -8.48 -7.17
C ASP A 103 13.00 -9.75 -6.57
N SER A 104 13.46 -10.65 -7.43
CA SER A 104 14.04 -11.94 -7.02
C SER A 104 15.29 -11.80 -6.17
N GLU A 105 16.00 -10.66 -6.23
CA GLU A 105 17.18 -10.35 -5.43
C GLU A 105 16.86 -9.66 -4.09
N GLY A 106 15.58 -9.31 -3.84
CA GLY A 106 15.09 -8.65 -2.62
C GLY A 106 15.15 -7.14 -2.67
N ASP A 107 15.30 -6.55 -3.84
CA ASP A 107 15.30 -5.12 -4.04
C ASP A 107 13.88 -4.60 -4.32
N LEU A 108 13.59 -3.35 -3.91
CA LEU A 108 12.27 -2.75 -4.06
C LEU A 108 12.17 -1.88 -5.31
N TRP A 109 11.04 -1.97 -5.98
CA TRP A 109 10.69 -1.17 -7.14
C TRP A 109 9.37 -0.45 -6.91
N PHE A 110 9.30 0.80 -7.32
CA PHE A 110 8.16 1.69 -7.12
C PHE A 110 7.77 2.32 -8.45
N GLY A 111 6.56 2.06 -8.91
CA GLY A 111 5.93 2.78 -10.01
C GLY A 111 5.23 4.01 -9.47
N THR A 112 5.55 5.19 -10.00
CA THR A 112 5.06 6.45 -9.47
C THR A 112 4.41 7.33 -10.54
N SER A 113 3.84 8.46 -10.14
CA SER A 113 3.33 9.48 -11.07
C SER A 113 4.43 10.20 -11.85
N ASN A 114 5.71 10.00 -11.51
CA ASN A 114 6.83 10.59 -12.23
C ASN A 114 7.99 9.61 -12.44
N GLY A 115 7.69 8.50 -13.10
CA GLY A 115 8.70 7.48 -13.39
C GLY A 115 8.71 6.33 -12.38
N ILE A 116 9.83 5.62 -12.37
CA ILE A 116 10.03 4.41 -11.59
C ILE A 116 11.26 4.60 -10.71
N SER A 117 11.17 4.20 -9.44
CA SER A 117 12.30 4.14 -8.53
C SER A 117 12.67 2.70 -8.23
N PHE A 118 13.94 2.47 -8.09
CA PHE A 118 14.55 1.21 -7.70
C PHE A 118 15.44 1.45 -6.48
N TYR A 119 15.19 0.71 -5.41
CA TYR A 119 15.99 0.73 -4.19
C TYR A 119 16.77 -0.58 -4.05
N ASN A 120 18.09 -0.48 -4.08
CA ASN A 120 18.96 -1.62 -3.83
C ASN A 120 19.04 -1.87 -2.32
N SER A 121 18.39 -2.91 -1.84
CA SER A 121 18.29 -3.24 -0.41
C SER A 121 19.66 -3.58 0.23
N ARG A 122 20.64 -3.99 -0.57
CA ARG A 122 21.98 -4.38 -0.11
C ARG A 122 22.91 -3.19 0.06
N THR A 123 22.83 -2.21 -0.87
CA THR A 123 23.73 -1.03 -0.88
C THR A 123 23.09 0.23 -0.31
N GLY A 124 21.74 0.25 -0.17
CA GLY A 124 20.98 1.43 0.21
C GLY A 124 20.88 2.50 -0.89
N GLN A 125 21.27 2.17 -2.12
CA GLN A 125 21.28 3.13 -3.23
C GLN A 125 19.95 3.15 -3.98
N TRP A 126 19.56 4.36 -4.41
CA TRP A 126 18.43 4.60 -5.25
C TRP A 126 18.81 4.88 -6.69
N HIS A 127 18.00 4.38 -7.62
CA HIS A 127 18.04 4.70 -9.04
C HIS A 127 16.64 5.07 -9.52
N SER A 128 16.55 5.92 -10.52
CA SER A 128 15.27 6.28 -11.15
C SER A 128 15.33 6.07 -12.66
N PHE A 129 14.18 5.69 -13.23
CA PHE A 129 13.98 5.47 -14.65
C PHE A 129 12.75 6.22 -15.12
N LEU A 130 12.76 6.65 -16.39
CA LEU A 130 11.57 7.17 -17.06
C LEU A 130 10.91 8.36 -16.32
N SER A 131 11.69 9.14 -15.58
CA SER A 131 11.20 10.34 -14.90
C SER A 131 11.21 11.57 -15.82
N SER A 132 10.49 12.62 -15.45
CA SER A 132 10.49 13.90 -16.19
C SER A 132 11.88 14.56 -16.25
N PHE A 133 12.82 14.11 -15.42
CA PHE A 133 14.21 14.54 -15.42
C PHE A 133 15.08 13.78 -16.43
N ASP A 134 14.55 12.71 -17.03
CA ASP A 134 15.27 11.94 -18.04
C ASP A 134 15.15 12.61 -19.41
N LYS A 135 16.26 13.20 -19.86
CA LYS A 135 16.34 13.93 -21.15
C LYS A 135 16.13 13.06 -22.40
N GLN A 136 16.18 11.74 -22.27
CA GLN A 136 16.04 10.81 -23.39
C GLN A 136 14.58 10.50 -23.73
N LEU A 137 13.64 10.83 -22.84
CA LEU A 137 12.23 10.55 -23.04
C LEU A 137 11.53 11.73 -23.70
N LYS A 138 11.05 11.48 -24.91
CA LYS A 138 10.22 12.44 -25.66
C LYS A 138 8.74 12.40 -25.31
N ASP A 139 8.27 11.32 -24.67
CA ASP A 139 6.89 11.13 -24.28
C ASP A 139 6.63 11.74 -22.88
N LYS A 140 5.56 12.52 -22.78
CA LYS A 140 5.26 13.36 -21.61
C LYS A 140 4.54 12.64 -20.48
N ASN A 141 4.26 11.35 -20.61
CA ASN A 141 3.50 10.62 -19.59
C ASN A 141 4.39 9.59 -18.88
N HIS A 142 4.72 9.91 -17.64
CA HIS A 142 5.65 9.16 -16.79
C HIS A 142 4.94 8.42 -15.64
N ILE A 143 3.62 8.19 -15.75
CA ILE A 143 2.83 7.52 -14.72
C ILE A 143 2.88 6.02 -14.94
N PHE A 144 3.45 5.29 -13.97
CA PHE A 144 3.55 3.83 -13.99
C PHE A 144 2.72 3.23 -12.87
N ILE A 145 1.74 2.38 -13.24
CA ILE A 145 0.69 1.89 -12.35
C ILE A 145 0.77 0.39 -12.09
N THR A 146 1.62 -0.35 -12.80
CA THR A 146 1.89 -1.77 -12.53
C THR A 146 3.33 -2.12 -12.87
N LEU A 147 3.91 -3.03 -12.11
CA LEU A 147 5.26 -3.55 -12.29
C LEU A 147 5.25 -5.08 -12.20
N CYS A 148 6.11 -5.75 -12.97
CA CYS A 148 6.23 -7.19 -12.94
C CYS A 148 7.68 -7.63 -13.23
N GLU A 149 8.29 -8.47 -12.39
CA GLU A 149 9.55 -9.11 -12.69
C GLU A 149 9.33 -10.29 -13.64
N VAL A 150 9.77 -10.14 -14.88
CA VAL A 150 9.61 -11.16 -15.93
C VAL A 150 10.68 -12.25 -15.82
N SER A 151 11.91 -11.85 -15.57
CA SER A 151 13.04 -12.73 -15.25
C SER A 151 13.99 -11.98 -14.31
N PRO A 152 14.92 -12.67 -13.61
CA PRO A 152 15.80 -12.01 -12.66
C PRO A 152 16.48 -10.75 -13.21
N GLY A 153 16.17 -9.60 -12.61
CA GLY A 153 16.67 -8.30 -13.01
C GLY A 153 16.06 -7.68 -14.28
N ILE A 154 15.00 -8.27 -14.84
CA ILE A 154 14.22 -7.70 -15.96
C ILE A 154 12.82 -7.37 -15.46
N ILE A 155 12.55 -6.08 -15.31
CA ILE A 155 11.26 -5.57 -14.84
C ILE A 155 10.48 -5.01 -16.02
N TRP A 156 9.22 -5.40 -16.14
CA TRP A 156 8.28 -4.76 -17.05
C TRP A 156 7.43 -3.76 -16.25
N ALA A 157 7.27 -2.58 -16.82
CA ALA A 157 6.50 -1.50 -16.21
C ALA A 157 5.36 -1.09 -17.12
N GLY A 158 4.13 -1.18 -16.61
CA GLY A 158 2.92 -0.76 -17.31
C GLY A 158 2.53 0.66 -16.95
N GLY A 159 2.35 1.49 -17.98
CA GLY A 159 2.01 2.90 -17.83
C GLY A 159 0.51 3.18 -17.91
N PHE A 160 0.11 4.32 -17.34
CA PHE A 160 -1.28 4.79 -17.40
C PHE A 160 -1.75 5.09 -18.84
N THR A 161 -0.88 5.62 -19.68
CA THR A 161 -1.16 5.87 -21.12
C THR A 161 0.06 5.66 -22.01
N SER A 162 1.14 5.11 -21.47
CA SER A 162 2.43 5.00 -22.16
C SER A 162 2.77 3.59 -22.63
N GLY A 163 1.93 2.58 -22.33
CA GLY A 163 2.17 1.19 -22.72
C GLY A 163 3.12 0.47 -21.76
N ILE A 164 3.93 -0.45 -22.28
CA ILE A 164 4.85 -1.28 -21.49
C ILE A 164 6.30 -0.88 -21.78
N TYR A 165 7.10 -0.77 -20.74
CA TYR A 165 8.55 -0.60 -20.81
C TYR A 165 9.25 -1.78 -20.15
N LYS A 166 10.34 -2.24 -20.75
CA LYS A 166 11.24 -3.27 -20.21
C LYS A 166 12.46 -2.58 -19.62
N ILE A 167 12.76 -2.86 -18.38
CA ILE A 167 13.90 -2.29 -17.66
C ILE A 167 14.88 -3.41 -17.35
N ASN A 168 16.13 -3.24 -17.76
CA ASN A 168 17.21 -4.11 -17.36
C ASN A 168 17.96 -3.47 -16.19
N LYS A 169 17.80 -4.07 -15.00
CA LYS A 169 18.41 -3.62 -13.75
C LYS A 169 19.92 -3.52 -13.81
N LYS A 170 20.57 -4.54 -14.37
CA LYS A 170 22.04 -4.63 -14.44
C LYS A 170 22.64 -3.63 -15.43
N ALA A 171 22.01 -3.48 -16.58
CA ALA A 171 22.46 -2.57 -17.62
C ALA A 171 22.01 -1.13 -17.40
N LEU A 172 21.10 -0.88 -16.42
CA LEU A 172 20.40 0.39 -16.20
C LEU A 172 19.79 0.94 -17.49
N SER A 173 19.24 0.07 -18.32
CA SER A 173 18.69 0.41 -19.63
C SER A 173 17.18 0.18 -19.70
N VAL A 174 16.52 0.94 -20.54
CA VAL A 174 15.08 0.90 -20.76
C VAL A 174 14.76 0.73 -22.23
N GLU A 175 13.80 -0.13 -22.53
CA GLU A 175 13.28 -0.37 -23.86
C GLU A 175 11.76 -0.27 -23.86
N TYR A 176 11.19 0.44 -24.84
CA TYR A 176 9.74 0.45 -25.06
C TYR A 176 9.30 -0.85 -25.72
N PHE A 177 8.28 -1.49 -25.14
CA PHE A 177 7.71 -2.71 -25.66
C PHE A 177 6.25 -2.48 -26.11
N SER A 178 6.00 -2.68 -27.40
CA SER A 178 4.64 -2.64 -27.94
C SER A 178 4.19 -4.05 -28.33
N PRO A 179 3.34 -4.68 -27.52
CA PRO A 179 2.78 -5.99 -27.83
C PRO A 179 1.89 -5.97 -29.09
N PHE A 180 1.45 -4.79 -29.53
CA PHE A 180 0.56 -4.62 -30.70
C PHE A 180 1.26 -4.76 -32.03
N LEU A 181 2.56 -4.50 -32.07
CA LEU A 181 3.35 -4.70 -33.30
C LEU A 181 3.56 -6.17 -33.61
N LEU A 182 3.24 -7.07 -32.68
CA LEU A 182 3.46 -8.51 -32.79
C LEU A 182 2.20 -9.28 -33.23
N SER A 183 1.05 -8.63 -33.32
CA SER A 183 -0.20 -9.28 -33.71
C SER A 183 -0.63 -8.89 -35.10
N SER A 184 -0.97 -9.88 -35.92
CA SER A 184 -1.52 -9.71 -37.27
C SER A 184 -2.99 -9.25 -37.31
N ALA A 185 -3.62 -9.04 -36.15
CA ALA A 185 -5.01 -8.61 -36.03
C ALA A 185 -5.10 -7.09 -35.94
N ASN A 186 -6.17 -6.50 -36.53
CA ASN A 186 -6.54 -5.08 -36.39
C ASN A 186 -6.97 -4.75 -34.95
N ILE A 187 -6.01 -4.74 -34.01
CA ILE A 187 -6.26 -4.52 -32.59
C ILE A 187 -5.96 -3.07 -32.27
N ARG A 188 -6.90 -2.42 -31.57
CA ARG A 188 -6.64 -1.09 -31.01
C ARG A 188 -5.49 -1.15 -30.01
N PRO A 189 -4.47 -0.32 -30.14
CA PRO A 189 -3.39 -0.24 -29.17
C PRO A 189 -3.98 0.19 -27.81
N ASP A 190 -3.87 -0.68 -26.81
CA ASP A 190 -4.20 -0.34 -25.42
C ASP A 190 -2.91 0.05 -24.72
N LYS A 191 -2.74 1.36 -24.52
CA LYS A 191 -1.60 1.92 -23.81
C LYS A 191 -1.84 2.04 -22.31
N TYR A 192 -3.07 1.80 -21.85
CA TYR A 192 -3.44 1.74 -20.46
C TYR A 192 -3.22 0.31 -19.95
N ILE A 193 -2.20 0.15 -19.14
CA ILE A 193 -1.83 -1.15 -18.56
C ILE A 193 -2.17 -1.09 -17.07
N ARG A 194 -3.37 -1.56 -16.72
CA ARG A 194 -3.89 -1.44 -15.36
C ARG A 194 -3.30 -2.44 -14.40
N ASP A 195 -3.12 -3.67 -14.86
CA ASP A 195 -2.53 -4.75 -14.08
C ASP A 195 -1.71 -5.68 -14.95
N MET A 196 -0.67 -6.26 -14.37
CA MET A 196 0.25 -7.15 -15.05
C MET A 196 0.85 -8.14 -14.06
N ILE A 197 0.66 -9.44 -14.33
CA ILE A 197 1.21 -10.52 -13.52
C ILE A 197 2.02 -11.50 -14.37
N LYS A 198 2.95 -12.20 -13.74
CA LYS A 198 3.63 -13.37 -14.29
C LYS A 198 3.00 -14.63 -13.71
N ASP A 199 2.53 -15.50 -14.59
CA ASP A 199 1.96 -16.78 -14.18
C ASP A 199 3.05 -17.84 -13.87
N SER A 200 2.62 -18.96 -13.31
CA SER A 200 3.50 -20.08 -12.94
C SER A 200 4.19 -20.76 -14.15
N LYS A 201 3.70 -20.53 -15.37
CA LYS A 201 4.31 -21.01 -16.61
C LYS A 201 5.28 -19.98 -17.22
N GLY A 202 5.40 -18.78 -16.64
CA GLY A 202 6.29 -17.73 -17.09
C GLY A 202 5.70 -16.81 -18.15
N TYR A 203 4.40 -16.92 -18.47
CA TYR A 203 3.71 -15.96 -19.32
C TYR A 203 3.34 -14.70 -18.54
N ILE A 204 3.30 -13.58 -19.24
CA ILE A 204 2.88 -12.29 -18.67
C ILE A 204 1.45 -12.01 -19.10
N TRP A 205 0.56 -11.91 -18.12
CA TRP A 205 -0.81 -11.47 -18.33
C TRP A 205 -0.89 -9.96 -18.15
N SER A 206 -1.60 -9.29 -19.03
CA SER A 206 -1.74 -7.83 -19.00
C SER A 206 -3.16 -7.41 -19.33
N GLY A 207 -3.74 -6.59 -18.48
CA GLY A 207 -5.09 -6.04 -18.60
C GLY A 207 -5.12 -4.51 -18.63
N GLY A 208 -6.18 -3.97 -19.20
CA GLY A 208 -6.44 -2.55 -19.31
C GLY A 208 -7.84 -2.29 -19.85
N TYR A 209 -8.03 -1.26 -20.69
CA TYR A 209 -9.36 -0.95 -21.25
C TYR A 209 -9.87 -2.02 -22.22
N TYR A 210 -8.98 -2.60 -23.04
CA TYR A 210 -9.37 -3.52 -24.09
C TYR A 210 -8.69 -4.87 -23.88
N ASN A 211 -9.44 -5.95 -23.95
CA ASN A 211 -8.99 -7.33 -23.96
C ASN A 211 -7.88 -7.69 -22.95
N LEU A 212 -8.00 -8.84 -22.35
CA LEU A 212 -6.91 -9.47 -21.64
C LEU A 212 -5.88 -10.03 -22.63
N LYS A 213 -4.61 -9.86 -22.32
CA LYS A 213 -3.46 -10.28 -23.15
C LYS A 213 -2.61 -11.27 -22.37
N CYS A 214 -2.18 -12.35 -23.03
CA CYS A 214 -1.16 -13.26 -22.55
C CYS A 214 0.07 -13.14 -23.44
N ILE A 215 1.19 -12.78 -22.88
CA ILE A 215 2.44 -12.46 -23.60
C ILE A 215 3.47 -13.54 -23.26
N ASP A 216 4.03 -14.18 -24.29
CA ASP A 216 5.22 -15.01 -24.14
C ASP A 216 6.46 -14.09 -24.19
N PRO A 217 7.16 -13.87 -23.07
CA PRO A 217 8.27 -12.92 -23.04
C PRO A 217 9.53 -13.43 -23.75
N ILE A 218 9.62 -14.74 -24.00
CA ILE A 218 10.75 -15.38 -24.69
C ILE A 218 10.55 -15.29 -26.20
N LYS A 219 9.36 -15.69 -26.68
CA LYS A 219 9.02 -15.66 -28.11
C LYS A 219 8.58 -14.28 -28.59
N ASN A 220 8.34 -13.34 -27.67
CA ASN A 220 7.73 -12.05 -27.96
C ASN A 220 6.40 -12.18 -28.73
N SER A 221 5.59 -13.21 -28.42
CA SER A 221 4.29 -13.43 -29.03
C SER A 221 3.16 -13.03 -28.07
N VAL A 222 2.04 -12.59 -28.62
CA VAL A 222 0.87 -12.14 -27.85
C VAL A 222 -0.35 -12.92 -28.28
N ARG A 223 -1.03 -13.54 -27.31
CA ARG A 223 -2.36 -14.09 -27.47
C ARG A 223 -3.38 -13.17 -26.81
N LEU A 224 -4.44 -12.85 -27.54
CA LEU A 224 -5.55 -12.06 -27.03
C LEU A 224 -6.68 -12.96 -26.54
N TYR A 225 -7.33 -12.49 -25.48
CA TYR A 225 -8.52 -13.10 -24.93
C TYR A 225 -9.64 -12.06 -24.97
N PRO A 226 -10.42 -12.02 -26.10
CA PRO A 226 -11.57 -11.11 -26.22
C PRO A 226 -12.73 -11.59 -25.32
N GLY A 227 -13.64 -10.68 -24.99
CA GLY A 227 -14.84 -11.01 -24.19
C GLY A 227 -14.95 -10.25 -22.90
N VAL A 228 -13.85 -9.69 -22.42
CA VAL A 228 -13.82 -8.80 -21.25
C VAL A 228 -13.16 -7.47 -21.60
N SER A 229 -13.60 -6.41 -20.91
CA SER A 229 -13.02 -5.07 -21.04
C SER A 229 -12.86 -4.46 -19.64
N THR A 230 -12.09 -3.38 -19.57
CA THR A 230 -11.81 -2.67 -18.30
C THR A 230 -11.31 -3.65 -17.23
N VAL A 231 -10.30 -4.44 -17.59
CA VAL A 231 -9.64 -5.37 -16.67
C VAL A 231 -8.87 -4.55 -15.63
N THR A 232 -9.18 -4.80 -14.36
CA THR A 232 -8.66 -4.03 -13.22
C THR A 232 -7.74 -4.83 -12.32
N ALA A 233 -7.91 -6.16 -12.28
CA ALA A 233 -7.10 -7.08 -11.51
C ALA A 233 -7.00 -8.43 -12.21
N ILE A 234 -5.85 -9.06 -12.12
CA ILE A 234 -5.57 -10.38 -12.69
C ILE A 234 -4.92 -11.24 -11.61
N GLU A 235 -5.38 -12.48 -11.47
CA GLU A 235 -4.79 -13.42 -10.51
C GLU A 235 -4.79 -14.84 -11.07
N GLU A 236 -3.70 -15.57 -10.91
CA GLU A 236 -3.64 -16.98 -11.34
C GLU A 236 -4.39 -17.86 -10.34
N LYS A 237 -5.45 -18.55 -10.78
CA LYS A 237 -6.09 -19.54 -9.97
C LYS A 237 -5.27 -20.83 -9.92
N ASP A 238 -4.87 -21.31 -11.08
CA ASP A 238 -4.07 -22.51 -11.28
C ASP A 238 -3.50 -22.53 -12.71
N THR A 239 -2.83 -23.63 -13.08
CA THR A 239 -2.22 -23.77 -14.41
C THR A 239 -3.21 -23.72 -15.60
N HIS A 240 -4.52 -23.79 -15.37
CA HIS A 240 -5.55 -23.81 -16.41
C HIS A 240 -6.43 -22.56 -16.38
N PHE A 241 -6.60 -21.94 -15.23
CA PHE A 241 -7.56 -20.86 -15.04
C PHE A 241 -6.93 -19.58 -14.51
N ILE A 242 -7.44 -18.46 -14.99
CA ILE A 242 -7.08 -17.10 -14.55
C ILE A 242 -8.34 -16.40 -14.04
N TRP A 243 -8.26 -15.83 -12.86
CA TRP A 243 -9.24 -14.90 -12.34
C TRP A 243 -9.07 -13.53 -12.98
N VAL A 244 -10.14 -12.95 -13.45
CA VAL A 244 -10.14 -11.64 -14.13
C VAL A 244 -11.16 -10.74 -13.44
N GLY A 245 -10.65 -9.79 -12.68
CA GLY A 245 -11.44 -8.72 -12.09
C GLY A 245 -11.59 -7.57 -13.09
N THR A 246 -12.81 -7.04 -13.18
CA THR A 246 -13.15 -5.95 -14.09
C THR A 246 -13.93 -4.85 -13.36
N ALA A 247 -14.21 -3.75 -14.04
CA ALA A 247 -15.13 -2.73 -13.55
C ALA A 247 -16.58 -3.23 -13.39
N THR A 248 -16.93 -4.37 -14.00
CA THR A 248 -18.30 -4.89 -14.04
C THR A 248 -18.47 -6.27 -13.41
N GLY A 249 -17.42 -6.82 -12.80
CA GLY A 249 -17.51 -8.08 -12.07
C GLY A 249 -16.33 -9.01 -12.21
N LEU A 250 -16.50 -10.20 -11.70
CA LEU A 250 -15.52 -11.28 -11.66
C LEU A 250 -15.76 -12.28 -12.79
N PHE A 251 -14.68 -12.64 -13.48
CA PHE A 251 -14.68 -13.67 -14.50
C PHE A 251 -13.62 -14.73 -14.20
N LEU A 252 -13.92 -15.96 -14.56
CA LEU A 252 -12.95 -17.06 -14.59
C LEU A 252 -12.68 -17.40 -16.05
N LEU A 253 -11.43 -17.22 -16.48
CA LEU A 253 -10.97 -17.55 -17.83
C LEU A 253 -10.37 -18.96 -17.86
N ASP A 254 -10.87 -19.82 -18.74
CA ASP A 254 -10.12 -20.99 -19.20
C ASP A 254 -9.09 -20.56 -20.23
N ARG A 255 -7.81 -20.65 -19.89
CA ARG A 255 -6.70 -20.18 -20.76
C ARG A 255 -6.52 -21.02 -22.03
N ASN A 256 -7.04 -22.25 -22.07
CA ASN A 256 -6.92 -23.14 -23.23
C ASN A 256 -8.02 -22.85 -24.25
N SER A 257 -9.29 -22.90 -23.82
CA SER A 257 -10.44 -22.62 -24.70
C SER A 257 -10.56 -21.12 -25.00
N GLY A 258 -10.23 -20.25 -24.05
CA GLY A 258 -10.45 -18.80 -24.13
C GLY A 258 -11.85 -18.37 -23.68
N GLU A 259 -12.61 -19.31 -23.11
CA GLU A 259 -13.96 -19.04 -22.60
C GLU A 259 -13.93 -18.43 -21.21
N TYR A 260 -14.88 -17.52 -20.96
CA TYR A 260 -15.08 -16.86 -19.67
C TYR A 260 -16.34 -17.37 -18.99
N GLU A 261 -16.23 -17.74 -17.73
CA GLU A 261 -17.36 -17.92 -16.83
C GLU A 261 -17.53 -16.63 -16.00
N TYR A 262 -18.71 -16.01 -16.05
CA TYR A 262 -19.07 -14.89 -15.18
C TYR A 262 -19.47 -15.40 -13.80
N ILE A 263 -18.85 -14.86 -12.73
CA ILE A 263 -19.17 -15.19 -11.34
C ILE A 263 -20.05 -14.09 -10.75
N LEU A 264 -21.32 -14.39 -10.52
CA LEU A 264 -22.27 -13.45 -9.96
C LEU A 264 -21.95 -13.17 -8.49
N MET A 265 -21.54 -11.95 -8.17
CA MET A 265 -21.24 -11.50 -6.81
C MET A 265 -22.53 -10.97 -6.12
N PRO A 266 -22.74 -11.25 -4.82
CA PRO A 266 -23.94 -10.84 -4.08
C PRO A 266 -23.84 -9.41 -3.54
N VAL A 267 -23.34 -8.44 -4.33
CA VAL A 267 -23.11 -7.05 -3.94
C VAL A 267 -23.52 -6.07 -5.05
N GLU A 268 -23.80 -4.82 -4.67
CA GLU A 268 -24.23 -3.78 -5.62
C GLU A 268 -23.06 -3.27 -6.46
N SER A 269 -21.94 -2.91 -5.82
CA SER A 269 -20.74 -2.48 -6.53
C SER A 269 -19.89 -3.68 -6.87
N THR A 270 -19.81 -3.98 -8.15
CA THR A 270 -19.03 -5.12 -8.69
C THR A 270 -17.66 -4.72 -9.22
N TYR A 271 -17.27 -3.45 -9.06
CA TYR A 271 -15.93 -2.99 -9.47
C TYR A 271 -14.83 -3.63 -8.59
N ILE A 272 -13.97 -4.42 -9.19
CA ILE A 272 -12.89 -5.13 -8.49
C ILE A 272 -11.61 -4.31 -8.57
N ASN A 273 -11.00 -4.02 -7.43
CA ASN A 273 -9.70 -3.35 -7.35
C ASN A 273 -8.54 -4.33 -7.30
N THR A 274 -8.71 -5.47 -6.61
CA THR A 274 -7.64 -6.42 -6.33
C THR A 274 -8.19 -7.82 -6.11
N LEU A 275 -7.37 -8.82 -6.40
CA LEU A 275 -7.65 -10.24 -6.20
C LEU A 275 -6.48 -10.90 -5.48
N TYR A 276 -6.75 -11.88 -4.65
CA TYR A 276 -5.74 -12.74 -4.04
C TYR A 276 -6.25 -14.17 -3.95
N GLN A 277 -5.59 -15.11 -4.63
CA GLN A 277 -5.86 -16.55 -4.56
C GLN A 277 -5.10 -17.16 -3.40
N ALA A 278 -5.80 -17.55 -2.35
CA ALA A 278 -5.19 -18.15 -1.19
C ALA A 278 -4.86 -19.65 -1.40
N ASN A 279 -3.91 -20.17 -0.63
CA ASN A 279 -3.44 -21.55 -0.73
C ASN A 279 -4.51 -22.58 -0.34
N ASP A 280 -5.51 -22.22 0.46
CA ASP A 280 -6.66 -23.06 0.83
C ASP A 280 -7.71 -23.17 -0.28
N GLY A 281 -7.52 -22.44 -1.36
CA GLY A 281 -8.38 -22.39 -2.55
C GLY A 281 -9.47 -21.31 -2.49
N LEU A 282 -9.51 -20.49 -1.45
CA LEU A 282 -10.41 -19.34 -1.38
C LEU A 282 -9.85 -18.17 -2.21
N LEU A 283 -10.74 -17.41 -2.83
CA LEU A 283 -10.41 -16.16 -3.53
C LEU A 283 -10.88 -14.97 -2.70
N TYR A 284 -9.94 -14.11 -2.33
CA TYR A 284 -10.22 -12.83 -1.71
C TYR A 284 -10.38 -11.75 -2.77
N ILE A 285 -11.46 -11.00 -2.72
CA ILE A 285 -11.87 -10.01 -3.73
C ILE A 285 -12.02 -8.67 -3.05
N GLY A 286 -11.14 -7.73 -3.35
CA GLY A 286 -11.24 -6.34 -2.91
C GLY A 286 -12.02 -5.51 -3.91
N THR A 287 -13.10 -4.87 -3.45
CA THR A 287 -13.99 -4.08 -4.30
C THR A 287 -13.82 -2.58 -4.09
N ASN A 288 -14.36 -1.81 -5.01
CA ASN A 288 -14.51 -0.37 -4.87
C ASN A 288 -15.94 -0.06 -4.39
N GLY A 289 -16.13 0.01 -3.06
CA GLY A 289 -17.39 0.42 -2.44
C GLY A 289 -18.24 -0.70 -1.85
N SER A 290 -17.87 -1.99 -2.01
CA SER A 290 -18.58 -3.11 -1.37
C SER A 290 -17.75 -3.91 -0.38
N GLY A 291 -16.58 -3.40 0.05
CA GLY A 291 -15.71 -4.09 1.00
C GLY A 291 -14.94 -5.26 0.40
N VAL A 292 -14.77 -6.32 1.19
CA VAL A 292 -14.08 -7.54 0.79
C VAL A 292 -15.04 -8.73 0.74
N LEU A 293 -14.95 -9.51 -0.33
CA LEU A 293 -15.64 -10.79 -0.45
C LEU A 293 -14.62 -11.93 -0.42
N ILE A 294 -14.98 -13.01 0.22
CA ILE A 294 -14.22 -14.27 0.22
C ILE A 294 -15.05 -15.31 -0.52
N TYR A 295 -14.60 -15.68 -1.71
CA TYR A 295 -15.29 -16.63 -2.57
C TYR A 295 -14.72 -18.02 -2.43
N ASN A 296 -15.59 -19.00 -2.18
CA ASN A 296 -15.23 -20.40 -2.21
C ASN A 296 -15.69 -21.03 -3.55
N PRO A 297 -14.77 -21.32 -4.48
CA PRO A 297 -15.15 -21.82 -5.80
C PRO A 297 -15.64 -23.28 -5.77
N LYS A 298 -15.39 -24.06 -4.69
CA LYS A 298 -15.85 -25.46 -4.58
C LYS A 298 -17.35 -25.57 -4.39
N ASN A 299 -17.92 -24.68 -3.58
CA ASN A 299 -19.37 -24.68 -3.28
C ASN A 299 -20.09 -23.43 -3.81
N ARG A 300 -19.33 -22.50 -4.46
CA ARG A 300 -19.84 -21.26 -5.04
C ARG A 300 -20.49 -20.31 -4.03
N THR A 301 -19.96 -20.27 -2.81
CA THR A 301 -20.47 -19.39 -1.75
C THR A 301 -19.56 -18.20 -1.52
N PHE A 302 -20.14 -17.13 -0.98
CA PHE A 302 -19.44 -15.91 -0.59
C PHE A 302 -19.59 -15.63 0.90
N GLU A 303 -18.51 -15.23 1.55
CA GLU A 303 -18.56 -14.42 2.77
C GLU A 303 -18.35 -12.96 2.37
N HIS A 304 -19.10 -12.03 2.97
CA HIS A 304 -19.04 -10.61 2.64
C HIS A 304 -18.84 -9.76 3.89
N TYR A 305 -17.81 -8.93 3.87
CA TYR A 305 -17.44 -8.01 4.94
C TYR A 305 -17.36 -6.58 4.40
N CYS A 306 -18.11 -5.69 5.04
CA CYS A 306 -18.14 -4.26 4.76
C CYS A 306 -18.18 -3.46 6.07
N ALA A 307 -18.06 -2.14 6.01
CA ALA A 307 -18.06 -1.29 7.18
C ALA A 307 -19.36 -1.38 8.00
N GLU A 308 -20.49 -1.72 7.35
CA GLU A 308 -21.80 -1.85 7.97
C GLU A 308 -21.98 -3.13 8.78
N ASN A 309 -21.20 -4.19 8.48
CA ASN A 309 -21.35 -5.49 9.14
C ASN A 309 -20.09 -5.99 9.84
N SER A 310 -19.01 -5.23 9.80
CA SER A 310 -17.72 -5.61 10.37
C SER A 310 -16.96 -4.39 10.90
N ALA A 311 -15.77 -4.61 11.45
CA ALA A 311 -14.86 -3.54 11.86
C ALA A 311 -14.00 -2.99 10.72
N LEU A 312 -14.36 -3.25 9.46
CA LEU A 312 -13.65 -2.71 8.31
C LEU A 312 -13.80 -1.18 8.23
N VAL A 313 -12.71 -0.43 8.04
CA VAL A 313 -12.72 1.05 8.06
C VAL A 313 -13.18 1.69 6.76
N SER A 314 -13.26 0.93 5.67
CA SER A 314 -13.69 1.43 4.36
C SER A 314 -14.17 0.29 3.48
N ASN A 315 -15.19 0.57 2.66
CA ASN A 315 -15.70 -0.35 1.66
C ASN A 315 -14.89 -0.36 0.36
N SER A 316 -13.86 0.48 0.24
CA SER A 316 -12.93 0.49 -0.88
C SER A 316 -11.63 -0.21 -0.48
N ILE A 317 -11.44 -1.44 -0.95
CA ILE A 317 -10.24 -2.25 -0.74
C ILE A 317 -9.35 -2.12 -1.96
N TYR A 318 -8.12 -1.65 -1.77
CA TYR A 318 -7.21 -1.33 -2.88
C TYR A 318 -6.16 -2.40 -3.15
N THR A 319 -5.62 -3.02 -2.10
CA THR A 319 -4.62 -4.09 -2.24
C THR A 319 -4.86 -5.15 -1.18
N ILE A 320 -4.75 -6.42 -1.56
CA ILE A 320 -4.77 -7.56 -0.64
C ILE A 320 -3.42 -8.24 -0.79
N LEU A 321 -2.68 -8.38 0.31
CA LEU A 321 -1.40 -9.09 0.33
C LEU A 321 -1.60 -10.56 0.71
N PRO A 322 -0.68 -11.45 0.30
CA PRO A 322 -0.72 -12.85 0.68
C PRO A 322 -0.80 -13.06 2.20
N GLU A 323 -1.49 -14.14 2.60
CA GLU A 323 -1.59 -14.53 4.00
C GLU A 323 -0.20 -14.77 4.59
N MET A 324 -0.01 -14.25 5.80
CA MET A 324 1.16 -14.51 6.61
C MET A 324 0.74 -14.67 8.08
N ASP A 325 1.14 -15.82 8.67
CA ASP A 325 0.90 -16.15 10.08
C ASP A 325 -0.59 -15.99 10.50
N GLY A 326 -1.53 -16.39 9.62
CA GLY A 326 -2.98 -16.32 9.83
C GLY A 326 -3.60 -14.94 9.65
N GLN A 327 -2.83 -13.98 9.11
CA GLN A 327 -3.28 -12.61 8.85
C GLN A 327 -3.17 -12.25 7.36
N ILE A 328 -4.17 -11.56 6.85
CA ILE A 328 -4.17 -10.98 5.51
C ILE A 328 -4.19 -9.45 5.66
N MET A 329 -3.16 -8.79 5.13
CA MET A 329 -3.05 -7.35 5.17
C MET A 329 -3.69 -6.72 3.94
N MET A 330 -4.49 -5.68 4.14
CA MET A 330 -5.20 -4.98 3.07
C MET A 330 -5.01 -3.48 3.21
N SER A 331 -4.81 -2.79 2.10
CA SER A 331 -4.90 -1.34 2.06
C SER A 331 -6.28 -0.88 1.61
N THR A 332 -6.73 0.24 2.16
CA THR A 332 -8.06 0.79 1.93
C THR A 332 -7.99 2.29 1.60
N GLU A 333 -9.13 2.90 1.38
CA GLU A 333 -9.24 4.36 1.26
C GLU A 333 -8.92 5.09 2.58
N ASN A 334 -9.14 4.45 3.73
CA ASN A 334 -9.01 5.06 5.06
C ASN A 334 -7.95 4.37 5.94
N GLY A 335 -6.87 3.88 5.35
CA GLY A 335 -5.79 3.25 6.08
C GLY A 335 -5.53 1.80 5.67
N ILE A 336 -4.90 1.07 6.57
CA ILE A 336 -4.57 -0.34 6.40
C ILE A 336 -5.38 -1.16 7.38
N THR A 337 -5.83 -2.32 6.95
CA THR A 337 -6.53 -3.28 7.79
C THR A 337 -5.86 -4.66 7.71
N SER A 338 -5.86 -5.37 8.81
CA SER A 338 -5.50 -6.78 8.86
C SER A 338 -6.75 -7.60 9.13
N PHE A 339 -6.89 -8.70 8.41
CA PHE A 339 -7.95 -9.67 8.58
C PHE A 339 -7.39 -10.96 9.19
N SER A 340 -7.89 -11.34 10.36
CA SER A 340 -7.57 -12.64 10.96
C SER A 340 -8.38 -13.74 10.29
N VAL A 341 -7.69 -14.65 9.61
CA VAL A 341 -8.33 -15.78 8.90
C VAL A 341 -9.06 -16.70 9.86
N GLU A 342 -8.51 -16.96 11.05
CA GLU A 342 -9.12 -17.81 12.08
C GLU A 342 -10.31 -17.13 12.78
N LYS A 343 -10.10 -15.88 13.25
CA LYS A 343 -11.10 -15.17 14.06
C LYS A 343 -12.19 -14.47 13.22
N ARG A 344 -12.01 -14.38 11.90
CA ARG A 344 -12.88 -13.63 10.99
C ARG A 344 -13.11 -12.19 11.48
N SER A 345 -12.05 -11.53 11.94
CA SER A 345 -12.10 -10.19 12.54
C SER A 345 -11.06 -9.27 11.91
N PHE A 346 -11.37 -7.98 11.91
CA PHE A 346 -10.52 -6.93 11.36
C PHE A 346 -9.85 -6.13 12.46
N HIS A 347 -8.63 -5.68 12.18
CA HIS A 347 -7.91 -4.71 12.95
C HIS A 347 -7.33 -3.63 12.02
N ASN A 348 -7.39 -2.36 12.44
CA ASN A 348 -7.17 -1.24 11.55
C ASN A 348 -6.03 -0.33 12.02
N TRP A 349 -5.35 0.30 11.05
CA TRP A 349 -4.43 1.41 11.23
C TRP A 349 -4.91 2.56 10.34
N SER A 350 -5.43 3.60 10.98
CA SER A 350 -5.91 4.81 10.33
C SER A 350 -5.10 6.03 10.78
N ARG A 351 -5.50 7.22 10.35
CA ARG A 351 -4.92 8.48 10.85
C ARG A 351 -5.07 8.64 12.36
N GLU A 352 -6.14 8.14 12.93
CA GLU A 352 -6.36 8.18 14.38
C GLU A 352 -5.32 7.35 15.15
N GLN A 353 -4.76 6.32 14.51
CA GLN A 353 -3.66 5.52 15.04
C GLN A 353 -2.29 6.03 14.54
N GLY A 354 -2.20 7.26 14.06
CA GLY A 354 -0.94 7.92 13.71
C GLY A 354 -0.43 7.61 12.29
N MET A 355 -1.25 7.01 11.41
CA MET A 355 -0.89 6.86 10.00
C MET A 355 -0.78 8.23 9.32
N MET A 356 0.33 8.48 8.63
CA MET A 356 0.57 9.74 7.93
C MET A 356 -0.33 9.89 6.71
N SER A 357 -0.53 8.82 5.93
CA SER A 357 -1.50 8.77 4.83
C SER A 357 -2.63 7.83 5.15
N ALA A 358 -3.84 8.22 4.80
CA ALA A 358 -4.99 7.34 4.83
C ALA A 358 -5.30 6.76 3.45
N CYS A 359 -4.90 7.42 2.36
CA CYS A 359 -5.28 7.05 0.99
C CYS A 359 -4.17 6.23 0.32
N PHE A 360 -4.46 4.95 0.11
CA PHE A 360 -3.58 4.01 -0.59
C PHE A 360 -3.98 3.85 -2.06
N ASN A 361 -3.09 3.28 -2.86
CA ASN A 361 -3.35 3.03 -4.27
C ASN A 361 -3.67 1.56 -4.54
N ALA A 362 -4.57 1.32 -5.50
CA ALA A 362 -4.98 -0.02 -5.84
C ALA A 362 -3.84 -0.83 -6.48
N THR A 363 -3.71 -2.10 -6.11
CA THR A 363 -2.65 -3.03 -6.51
C THR A 363 -1.23 -2.57 -6.13
N SER A 364 -1.11 -1.61 -5.20
CA SER A 364 0.16 -1.03 -4.77
C SER A 364 0.61 -1.59 -3.43
N GLY A 365 1.18 -2.78 -3.44
CA GLY A 365 1.73 -3.38 -2.24
C GLY A 365 2.39 -4.72 -2.47
N VAL A 366 3.29 -5.08 -1.56
CA VAL A 366 4.03 -6.35 -1.60
C VAL A 366 4.30 -6.89 -0.20
N LEU A 367 4.15 -8.21 -0.03
CA LEU A 367 4.71 -8.96 1.08
C LEU A 367 6.13 -9.37 0.70
N ARG A 368 7.13 -8.88 1.45
CA ARG A 368 8.53 -9.11 1.19
C ARG A 368 9.01 -10.48 1.72
N LYS A 369 10.11 -10.98 1.17
CA LYS A 369 10.77 -12.22 1.63
C LYS A 369 11.21 -12.18 3.09
N ASN A 370 11.53 -10.98 3.61
CA ASN A 370 11.85 -10.76 5.02
C ASN A 370 10.60 -10.69 5.93
N LYS A 371 9.41 -10.94 5.35
CA LYS A 371 8.10 -10.85 6.01
C LYS A 371 7.67 -9.43 6.41
N SER A 372 8.31 -8.37 5.92
CA SER A 372 7.77 -7.02 6.00
C SER A 372 6.72 -6.79 4.91
N PHE A 373 5.81 -5.84 5.12
CA PHE A 373 4.81 -5.42 4.13
C PHE A 373 5.14 -4.01 3.65
N VAL A 374 4.99 -3.76 2.37
CA VAL A 374 5.10 -2.40 1.82
C VAL A 374 3.83 -2.06 1.06
N PHE A 375 3.23 -0.90 1.35
CA PHE A 375 2.09 -0.37 0.63
C PHE A 375 2.40 1.01 0.06
N GLY A 376 2.04 1.22 -1.19
CA GLY A 376 2.14 2.52 -1.84
C GLY A 376 0.88 3.35 -1.64
N SER A 377 1.08 4.64 -1.41
CA SER A 377 0.04 5.63 -1.16
C SER A 377 0.23 6.87 -2.02
N VAL A 378 -0.63 7.86 -1.84
CA VAL A 378 -0.51 9.20 -2.46
C VAL A 378 0.59 10.05 -1.81
N ASP A 379 1.09 9.65 -0.63
CA ASP A 379 2.05 10.38 0.19
C ASP A 379 3.36 9.58 0.42
N GLY A 380 3.74 8.71 -0.52
CA GLY A 380 4.89 7.83 -0.42
C GLY A 380 4.51 6.35 -0.30
N ALA A 381 5.42 5.54 0.21
CA ALA A 381 5.14 4.16 0.58
C ALA A 381 5.42 3.94 2.07
N VAL A 382 4.67 3.04 2.67
CA VAL A 382 4.86 2.66 4.07
C VAL A 382 5.30 1.20 4.17
N GLU A 383 6.37 0.96 4.91
CA GLU A 383 6.86 -0.39 5.23
C GLU A 383 6.55 -0.72 6.69
N PHE A 384 5.87 -1.85 6.89
CA PHE A 384 5.62 -2.45 8.18
C PHE A 384 6.61 -3.59 8.41
N PRO A 385 7.31 -3.63 9.54
CA PRO A 385 8.26 -4.70 9.83
C PRO A 385 7.56 -6.05 10.00
N ALA A 386 8.32 -7.11 9.82
CA ALA A 386 7.87 -8.46 10.11
C ALA A 386 7.41 -8.60 11.58
N GLY A 387 6.31 -9.33 11.78
CA GLY A 387 5.79 -9.60 13.13
C GLY A 387 5.25 -8.38 13.86
N ILE A 388 4.81 -7.36 13.12
CA ILE A 388 4.13 -6.22 13.73
C ILE A 388 2.95 -6.73 14.58
N LYS A 389 3.05 -6.50 15.89
CA LYS A 389 1.95 -6.78 16.80
C LYS A 389 0.95 -5.65 16.71
N LEU A 390 -0.30 -6.03 16.57
CA LEU A 390 -1.42 -5.11 16.75
C LEU A 390 -1.38 -4.57 18.18
N PRO A 391 -1.50 -3.26 18.40
CA PRO A 391 -1.72 -2.77 19.74
C PRO A 391 -2.97 -3.44 20.31
N ASP A 392 -2.86 -4.11 21.44
CA ASP A 392 -4.04 -4.52 22.19
C ASP A 392 -4.76 -3.24 22.60
N TYR A 393 -5.93 -3.01 22.02
CA TYR A 393 -6.81 -1.96 22.51
C TYR A 393 -7.37 -2.42 23.85
N GLU A 394 -6.78 -1.96 24.93
CA GLU A 394 -7.56 -1.85 26.16
C GLU A 394 -8.67 -0.84 25.86
N TYR A 395 -9.89 -1.31 25.83
CA TYR A 395 -11.05 -0.42 25.68
C TYR A 395 -10.95 0.67 26.70
N SER A 396 -10.85 1.93 26.26
CA SER A 396 -10.86 3.08 27.15
C SER A 396 -12.09 2.98 28.02
N LYS A 397 -11.90 3.01 29.35
CA LYS A 397 -13.03 3.01 30.27
C LYS A 397 -13.88 4.23 29.95
N MET A 398 -15.14 3.99 29.58
CA MET A 398 -16.09 5.07 29.40
C MET A 398 -16.34 5.72 30.76
N ILE A 399 -16.01 6.98 30.88
CA ILE A 399 -16.26 7.77 32.10
C ILE A 399 -17.31 8.82 31.76
N PHE A 400 -18.41 8.81 32.46
CA PHE A 400 -19.36 9.92 32.39
C PHE A 400 -18.76 11.07 33.21
N SER A 401 -18.32 12.13 32.50
CA SER A 401 -17.77 13.33 33.15
C SER A 401 -18.86 14.23 33.70
N ASP A 402 -20.01 14.29 33.03
CA ASP A 402 -21.13 15.13 33.39
C ASP A 402 -22.46 14.45 33.07
N PHE A 403 -23.42 14.62 33.92
CA PHE A 403 -24.82 14.20 33.68
C PHE A 403 -25.73 15.42 33.80
N HIS A 404 -26.48 15.72 32.77
CA HIS A 404 -27.39 16.86 32.70
C HIS A 404 -28.83 16.41 32.46
N ILE A 405 -29.80 16.97 33.22
CA ILE A 405 -31.22 16.90 32.88
C ILE A 405 -31.68 18.31 32.54
N SER A 406 -32.26 18.50 31.35
CA SER A 406 -32.72 19.80 30.86
C SER A 406 -31.65 20.91 30.99
N TYR A 407 -30.41 20.59 30.62
CA TYR A 407 -29.21 21.48 30.73
C TYR A 407 -28.76 21.85 32.14
N GLN A 408 -29.32 21.21 33.17
CA GLN A 408 -28.85 21.39 34.55
C GLN A 408 -27.92 20.22 34.93
N PRO A 409 -26.70 20.49 35.42
CA PRO A 409 -25.82 19.44 35.91
C PRO A 409 -26.41 18.77 37.13
N ILE A 410 -26.34 17.45 37.17
CA ILE A 410 -26.77 16.65 38.32
C ILE A 410 -25.54 15.97 38.90
N TYR A 411 -25.37 16.13 40.19
CA TYR A 411 -24.28 15.51 40.94
C TYR A 411 -24.75 14.27 41.72
N PRO A 412 -23.84 13.28 41.96
CA PRO A 412 -24.20 12.14 42.80
C PRO A 412 -24.69 12.59 44.19
N GLY A 413 -25.95 12.27 44.46
CA GLY A 413 -26.60 12.67 45.73
C GLY A 413 -27.69 13.75 45.59
N ASP A 414 -27.84 14.39 44.45
CA ASP A 414 -28.95 15.29 44.16
C ASP A 414 -30.29 14.51 44.10
N LYS A 415 -31.33 15.06 44.72
CA LYS A 415 -32.67 14.46 44.77
C LYS A 415 -33.60 15.09 43.74
#